data_a21a3ed04ffbdb5cf001f3166872ea4d
#
_entry.id   a21a3ed04ffbdb5cf001f3166872ea4d
#
_cell.length_a   1.000
_cell.length_b   1.000
_cell.length_c   1.000
_cell.angle_alpha   90.00
_cell.angle_beta   90.00
_cell.angle_gamma   90.00
#
_symmetry.space_group_name_H-M   'P 1'
#
loop_
_entity.id
_entity.type
_entity.pdbx_description
1 polymer ?
#
loop_
_entity_poly.entity_id
_entity_poly.type
_entity_poly.pdbx_seq_one_letter_code
_entity_poly.pdbx_strand_id
1 'polypeptide(L)'
;MKKNQLYYLMFVILMAVLGIASCATTGIYSVNMGYDAEHAVVPSYLKPDQKALQSIIGVAEFTDTRKIDDPLVIGRVIEKNGMKVLVLPKNTRPTNAVAQGVRQYLRKAGYNVSGVGERWDLREETMPQAVNSKIMIGGAIEEMEITCRRDFPTNAYTTKMRLTIYLADTVNKKILHRATVESTTSLEHVSFSEDRMGYQADIALGDAIEKLFEKRELAQKIREVLGR
;
A
#
# COMPACT_ATOMS: atom_id res chain seq x y z
N MET A 1 -49.35 -48.53 -9.21
CA MET A 1 -48.88 -47.23 -9.80
C MET A 1 -48.54 -46.15 -8.77
N LYS A 2 -49.13 -46.09 -7.59
CA LYS A 2 -48.88 -44.98 -6.61
C LYS A 2 -47.50 -44.99 -5.92
N LYS A 3 -46.90 -46.17 -5.73
CA LYS A 3 -45.63 -46.26 -4.96
C LYS A 3 -44.43 -45.71 -5.74
N ASN A 4 -44.35 -45.91 -7.04
CA ASN A 4 -43.28 -45.45 -7.89
C ASN A 4 -43.30 -43.90 -8.11
N GLN A 5 -44.48 -43.29 -8.10
CA GLN A 5 -44.64 -41.85 -8.18
C GLN A 5 -44.07 -41.13 -6.93
N LEU A 6 -44.24 -41.74 -5.75
CA LEU A 6 -43.72 -41.20 -4.50
C LEU A 6 -42.20 -41.19 -4.47
N TYR A 7 -41.54 -42.26 -4.96
CA TYR A 7 -40.08 -42.31 -5.07
C TYR A 7 -39.54 -41.29 -6.07
N TYR A 8 -40.23 -41.09 -7.18
CA TYR A 8 -39.84 -40.08 -8.18
C TYR A 8 -39.95 -38.66 -7.62
N LEU A 9 -40.98 -38.36 -6.87
CA LEU A 9 -41.20 -37.08 -6.22
C LEU A 9 -40.11 -36.82 -5.15
N MET A 10 -39.79 -37.81 -4.30
CA MET A 10 -38.72 -37.73 -3.32
C MET A 10 -37.35 -37.52 -3.98
N PHE A 11 -37.05 -38.17 -5.09
CA PHE A 11 -35.81 -38.04 -5.82
C PHE A 11 -35.65 -36.62 -6.43
N VAL A 12 -36.72 -36.05 -6.99
CA VAL A 12 -36.74 -34.69 -7.54
C VAL A 12 -36.57 -33.66 -6.45
N ILE A 13 -37.19 -33.84 -5.30
CA ILE A 13 -37.03 -32.94 -4.14
C ILE A 13 -35.60 -33.02 -3.60
N LEU A 14 -35.01 -34.23 -3.51
CA LEU A 14 -33.61 -34.41 -3.06
C LEU A 14 -32.62 -33.76 -4.01
N MET A 15 -32.81 -33.88 -5.33
CA MET A 15 -31.98 -33.20 -6.34
C MET A 15 -32.17 -31.70 -6.33
N ALA A 16 -33.36 -31.17 -6.07
CA ALA A 16 -33.61 -29.73 -5.92
C ALA A 16 -32.91 -29.17 -4.67
N VAL A 17 -32.89 -29.90 -3.55
CA VAL A 17 -32.21 -29.50 -2.32
C VAL A 17 -30.68 -29.53 -2.48
N LEU A 18 -30.13 -30.50 -3.20
CA LEU A 18 -28.71 -30.59 -3.51
C LEU A 18 -28.24 -29.47 -4.47
N GLY A 19 -29.09 -28.98 -5.35
CA GLY A 19 -28.77 -27.88 -6.28
C GLY A 19 -28.70 -26.51 -5.63
N ILE A 20 -29.26 -26.30 -4.45
CA ILE A 20 -29.26 -25.00 -3.75
C ILE A 20 -28.00 -24.81 -2.87
N ALA A 21 -27.25 -25.87 -2.58
CA ALA A 21 -26.11 -25.84 -1.66
C ALA A 21 -24.80 -25.32 -2.27
N SER A 22 -24.78 -24.86 -3.52
CA SER A 22 -23.51 -24.60 -4.24
C SER A 22 -23.34 -23.19 -4.79
N CYS A 23 -23.58 -22.16 -4.02
CA CYS A 23 -23.06 -20.83 -4.33
C CYS A 23 -22.74 -20.08 -3.05
N ALA A 24 -21.77 -20.59 -2.28
CA ALA A 24 -20.97 -19.71 -1.43
C ALA A 24 -20.01 -18.97 -2.37
N THR A 25 -20.47 -17.91 -3.00
CA THR A 25 -19.57 -16.94 -3.63
C THR A 25 -18.68 -16.41 -2.51
N THR A 26 -17.43 -16.88 -2.45
CA THR A 26 -16.39 -16.21 -1.69
C THR A 26 -16.23 -14.84 -2.32
N GLY A 27 -17.01 -13.88 -1.83
CA GLY A 27 -16.89 -12.49 -2.28
C GLY A 27 -15.45 -12.02 -2.08
N ILE A 28 -14.94 -11.27 -3.02
CA ILE A 28 -13.67 -10.56 -2.91
C ILE A 28 -14.01 -9.08 -2.98
N TYR A 29 -13.53 -8.31 -2.03
CA TYR A 29 -13.58 -6.85 -2.11
C TYR A 29 -12.34 -6.33 -2.79
N SER A 30 -12.48 -5.21 -3.51
CA SER A 30 -11.33 -4.57 -4.15
C SER A 30 -11.35 -3.07 -3.91
N VAL A 31 -10.19 -2.52 -3.57
CA VAL A 31 -10.04 -1.10 -3.25
C VAL A 31 -8.98 -0.45 -4.12
N ASN A 32 -9.22 0.79 -4.51
CA ASN A 32 -8.18 1.65 -5.03
C ASN A 32 -7.29 2.07 -3.87
N MET A 33 -6.01 2.20 -4.15
CA MET A 33 -5.04 2.69 -3.20
C MET A 33 -4.08 3.64 -3.93
N GLY A 34 -3.92 4.82 -3.39
CA GLY A 34 -3.05 5.83 -3.93
C GLY A 34 -2.71 6.89 -2.89
N TYR A 35 -1.89 7.84 -3.27
CA TYR A 35 -1.58 9.00 -2.48
C TYR A 35 -1.69 10.24 -3.35
N ASP A 36 -2.46 11.20 -2.89
CA ASP A 36 -2.55 12.52 -3.49
C ASP A 36 -1.75 13.51 -2.65
N ALA A 37 -0.64 13.98 -3.22
CA ALA A 37 0.22 14.97 -2.56
C ALA A 37 -0.33 16.40 -2.64
N GLU A 38 -1.47 16.66 -3.27
CA GLU A 38 -1.98 18.03 -3.46
C GLU A 38 -2.16 18.76 -2.14
N HIS A 39 -2.67 18.06 -1.14
CA HIS A 39 -2.91 18.60 0.20
C HIS A 39 -1.77 18.36 1.20
N ALA A 40 -0.67 17.73 0.76
CA ALA A 40 0.45 17.41 1.64
C ALA A 40 1.14 18.66 2.16
N VAL A 41 1.48 18.65 3.45
CA VAL A 41 2.28 19.69 4.09
C VAL A 41 3.76 19.35 3.94
N VAL A 42 4.48 20.14 3.14
CA VAL A 42 5.92 19.96 2.94
C VAL A 42 6.69 20.86 3.90
N PRO A 43 7.47 20.29 4.83
CA PRO A 43 8.31 21.08 5.73
C PRO A 43 9.33 21.94 4.97
N SER A 44 9.56 23.16 5.45
CA SER A 44 10.49 24.10 4.79
C SER A 44 11.92 23.56 4.67
N TYR A 45 12.36 22.77 5.65
CA TYR A 45 13.67 22.14 5.64
C TYR A 45 13.83 21.01 4.60
N LEU A 46 12.74 20.50 4.03
CA LEU A 46 12.79 19.52 2.95
C LEU A 46 12.92 20.16 1.57
N LYS A 47 12.63 21.44 1.43
CA LYS A 47 12.71 22.12 0.12
C LYS A 47 14.13 22.09 -0.45
N PRO A 48 14.28 21.81 -1.75
CA PRO A 48 15.61 21.80 -2.40
C PRO A 48 16.21 23.22 -2.48
N ASP A 49 17.53 23.28 -2.43
CA ASP A 49 18.29 24.45 -2.84
C ASP A 49 18.54 24.47 -4.36
N GLN A 50 19.18 25.52 -4.87
CA GLN A 50 19.41 25.66 -6.32
C GLN A 50 20.25 24.53 -6.93
N LYS A 51 21.20 23.94 -6.17
CA LYS A 51 22.01 22.81 -6.66
C LYS A 51 21.19 21.53 -6.70
N ALA A 52 20.36 21.30 -5.67
CA ALA A 52 19.49 20.14 -5.60
C ALA A 52 18.42 20.12 -6.72
N LEU A 53 17.97 21.30 -7.17
CA LEU A 53 17.03 21.43 -8.29
C LEU A 53 17.57 20.87 -9.63
N GLN A 54 18.90 20.87 -9.81
CA GLN A 54 19.54 20.34 -11.03
C GLN A 54 19.77 18.83 -10.98
N SER A 55 19.60 18.24 -9.82
CA SER A 55 19.87 16.82 -9.58
C SER A 55 18.55 16.02 -9.61
N ILE A 56 18.63 14.77 -10.05
CA ILE A 56 17.50 13.85 -10.09
C ILE A 56 17.59 12.91 -8.90
N ILE A 57 16.45 12.68 -8.22
CA ILE A 57 16.27 11.63 -7.24
C ILE A 57 15.62 10.43 -7.94
N GLY A 58 16.26 9.28 -7.93
CA GLY A 58 15.70 8.02 -8.38
C GLY A 58 14.82 7.40 -7.28
N VAL A 59 13.63 6.93 -7.62
CA VAL A 59 12.80 6.16 -6.68
C VAL A 59 12.57 4.78 -7.28
N ALA A 60 13.13 3.76 -6.63
CA ALA A 60 12.98 2.36 -7.01
C ALA A 60 11.58 1.83 -6.62
N GLU A 61 11.18 0.72 -7.22
CA GLU A 61 10.01 -0.02 -6.78
C GLU A 61 10.23 -0.52 -5.34
N PHE A 62 9.22 -0.40 -4.50
CA PHE A 62 9.29 -0.92 -3.13
C PHE A 62 9.19 -2.44 -3.13
N THR A 63 9.80 -3.08 -2.14
CA THR A 63 9.68 -4.53 -1.92
C THR A 63 8.56 -4.81 -0.93
N ASP A 64 7.86 -5.92 -1.13
CA ASP A 64 6.88 -6.41 -0.17
C ASP A 64 7.54 -7.46 0.72
N THR A 65 7.71 -7.15 1.99
CA THR A 65 8.34 -8.03 3.00
C THR A 65 7.35 -8.47 4.07
N ARG A 66 6.06 -8.25 3.84
CA ARG A 66 5.01 -8.70 4.75
C ARG A 66 5.02 -10.23 4.82
N LYS A 67 4.81 -10.76 6.03
CA LYS A 67 4.71 -12.21 6.25
C LYS A 67 3.26 -12.69 6.00
N ILE A 68 2.89 -12.77 4.74
CA ILE A 68 1.55 -13.18 4.28
C ILE A 68 1.67 -14.19 3.14
N ASP A 69 0.68 -15.07 3.01
CA ASP A 69 0.69 -16.13 2.00
C ASP A 69 0.50 -15.59 0.58
N ASP A 70 -0.37 -14.59 0.41
CA ASP A 70 -0.63 -13.95 -0.88
C ASP A 70 -0.30 -12.45 -0.82
N PRO A 71 0.76 -12.00 -1.53
CA PRO A 71 1.16 -10.59 -1.59
C PRO A 71 0.11 -9.65 -2.17
N LEU A 72 -0.89 -10.16 -2.91
CA LEU A 72 -1.99 -9.35 -3.43
C LEU A 72 -3.02 -9.04 -2.34
N VAL A 73 -3.09 -9.82 -1.27
CA VAL A 73 -4.03 -9.54 -0.18
C VAL A 73 -3.51 -8.33 0.61
N ILE A 74 -4.35 -7.28 0.68
CA ILE A 74 -4.05 -6.06 1.42
C ILE A 74 -4.95 -5.88 2.65
N GLY A 75 -5.88 -6.81 2.88
CA GLY A 75 -6.74 -6.72 4.04
C GLY A 75 -7.88 -7.73 4.03
N ARG A 76 -8.83 -7.50 4.92
CA ARG A 76 -10.00 -8.36 5.09
C ARG A 76 -11.22 -7.58 5.59
N VAL A 77 -12.39 -8.01 5.14
CA VAL A 77 -13.67 -7.62 5.73
C VAL A 77 -14.13 -8.77 6.64
N ILE A 78 -14.48 -8.46 7.87
CA ILE A 78 -15.07 -9.41 8.82
C ILE A 78 -16.58 -9.16 8.79
N GLU A 79 -17.30 -10.07 8.18
CA GLU A 79 -18.75 -10.01 8.05
C GLU A 79 -19.46 -10.24 9.39
N LYS A 80 -20.73 -9.84 9.52
CA LYS A 80 -21.54 -10.02 10.75
C LYS A 80 -21.60 -11.45 11.27
N ASN A 81 -21.50 -12.42 10.36
CA ASN A 81 -21.46 -13.85 10.71
C ASN A 81 -20.04 -14.35 11.06
N GLY A 82 -19.05 -13.46 11.13
CA GLY A 82 -17.66 -13.78 11.40
C GLY A 82 -16.85 -14.26 10.20
N MET A 83 -17.46 -14.41 9.02
CA MET A 83 -16.75 -14.80 7.79
C MET A 83 -15.75 -13.70 7.39
N LYS A 84 -14.55 -14.12 7.01
CA LYS A 84 -13.48 -13.21 6.53
C LYS A 84 -13.46 -13.24 5.01
N VAL A 85 -13.66 -12.06 4.41
CA VAL A 85 -13.58 -11.82 2.97
C VAL A 85 -12.32 -11.04 2.65
N LEU A 86 -11.57 -11.48 1.65
CA LEU A 86 -10.30 -10.85 1.29
C LEU A 86 -10.52 -9.50 0.62
N VAL A 87 -9.58 -8.59 0.84
CA VAL A 87 -9.50 -7.29 0.17
C VAL A 87 -8.24 -7.26 -0.69
N LEU A 88 -8.42 -7.00 -1.99
CA LEU A 88 -7.36 -6.92 -2.98
C LEU A 88 -7.22 -5.48 -3.52
N PRO A 89 -6.04 -5.10 -4.00
CA PRO A 89 -5.87 -3.83 -4.70
C PRO A 89 -6.53 -3.90 -6.09
N LYS A 90 -7.25 -2.85 -6.49
CA LYS A 90 -8.01 -2.82 -7.74
C LYS A 90 -7.13 -2.48 -8.95
N ASN A 91 -6.38 -1.39 -8.90
CA ASN A 91 -5.71 -0.81 -10.07
C ASN A 91 -4.18 -0.83 -10.00
N THR A 92 -3.60 -0.98 -8.84
CA THR A 92 -2.14 -0.92 -8.67
C THR A 92 -1.68 -1.81 -7.54
N ARG A 93 -0.49 -2.39 -7.69
CA ARG A 93 0.13 -3.16 -6.62
C ARG A 93 0.53 -2.25 -5.46
N PRO A 94 0.49 -2.73 -4.20
CA PRO A 94 0.92 -1.93 -3.05
C PRO A 94 2.31 -1.32 -3.20
N THR A 95 3.27 -2.09 -3.71
CA THR A 95 4.65 -1.64 -3.93
C THR A 95 4.73 -0.45 -4.88
N ASN A 96 3.93 -0.46 -5.94
CA ASN A 96 3.85 0.64 -6.90
C ASN A 96 3.13 1.86 -6.32
N ALA A 97 2.06 1.65 -5.55
CA ALA A 97 1.33 2.76 -4.90
C ALA A 97 2.25 3.54 -3.95
N VAL A 98 3.03 2.83 -3.12
CA VAL A 98 4.01 3.45 -2.21
C VAL A 98 5.08 4.19 -3.00
N ALA A 99 5.70 3.57 -4.01
CA ALA A 99 6.73 4.21 -4.82
C ALA A 99 6.21 5.45 -5.56
N GLN A 100 4.98 5.40 -6.08
CA GLN A 100 4.32 6.55 -6.70
C GLN A 100 4.05 7.65 -5.69
N GLY A 101 3.56 7.31 -4.50
CA GLY A 101 3.31 8.27 -3.44
C GLY A 101 4.58 9.00 -3.01
N VAL A 102 5.69 8.29 -2.81
CA VAL A 102 6.99 8.88 -2.50
C VAL A 102 7.44 9.84 -3.62
N ARG A 103 7.27 9.46 -4.90
CA ARG A 103 7.59 10.35 -6.01
C ARG A 103 6.73 11.62 -6.03
N GLN A 104 5.43 11.48 -5.78
CA GLN A 104 4.51 12.62 -5.76
C GLN A 104 4.86 13.58 -4.62
N TYR A 105 5.13 13.07 -3.43
CA TYR A 105 5.52 13.90 -2.28
C TYR A 105 6.83 14.67 -2.52
N LEU A 106 7.86 14.00 -3.05
CA LEU A 106 9.13 14.66 -3.37
C LEU A 106 8.99 15.70 -4.48
N ARG A 107 8.16 15.45 -5.50
CA ARG A 107 7.84 16.46 -6.52
C ARG A 107 7.11 17.65 -5.92
N LYS A 108 6.16 17.43 -5.01
CA LYS A 108 5.49 18.50 -4.26
C LYS A 108 6.47 19.30 -3.43
N ALA A 109 7.51 18.67 -2.88
CA ALA A 109 8.59 19.33 -2.18
C ALA A 109 9.49 20.17 -3.10
N GLY A 110 9.42 19.96 -4.41
CA GLY A 110 10.17 20.71 -5.43
C GLY A 110 11.35 19.95 -6.05
N TYR A 111 11.55 18.67 -5.75
CA TYR A 111 12.64 17.88 -6.33
C TYR A 111 12.29 17.36 -7.74
N ASN A 112 13.33 17.21 -8.56
CA ASN A 112 13.25 16.43 -9.80
C ASN A 112 13.31 14.94 -9.44
N VAL A 113 12.26 14.19 -9.79
CA VAL A 113 12.13 12.79 -9.38
C VAL A 113 11.83 11.91 -10.58
N SER A 114 12.62 10.85 -10.75
CA SER A 114 12.38 9.78 -11.74
C SER A 114 12.06 8.46 -11.06
N GLY A 115 11.33 7.60 -11.78
CA GLY A 115 11.20 6.19 -11.39
C GLY A 115 12.41 5.41 -11.86
N VAL A 116 12.92 4.52 -11.02
CA VAL A 116 13.90 3.50 -11.40
C VAL A 116 13.11 2.23 -11.69
N GLY A 117 13.16 1.76 -12.94
CA GLY A 117 12.37 0.59 -13.38
C GLY A 117 12.86 -0.75 -12.82
N GLU A 118 14.03 -0.78 -12.24
CA GLU A 118 14.61 -1.97 -11.64
C GLU A 118 14.22 -2.09 -10.15
N ARG A 119 14.01 -3.32 -9.73
CA ARG A 119 13.86 -3.65 -8.31
C ARG A 119 15.20 -3.55 -7.61
N TRP A 120 15.18 -2.98 -6.42
CA TRP A 120 16.33 -2.98 -5.52
C TRP A 120 16.01 -3.83 -4.29
N ASP A 121 16.89 -4.79 -3.97
CA ASP A 121 16.75 -5.65 -2.79
C ASP A 121 17.30 -5.00 -1.50
N LEU A 122 17.54 -3.69 -1.54
CA LEU A 122 17.95 -2.84 -0.42
C LEU A 122 19.36 -3.17 0.13
N ARG A 123 20.22 -3.80 -0.68
CA ARG A 123 21.63 -4.02 -0.37
C ARG A 123 22.52 -3.12 -1.23
N GLU A 124 23.70 -2.78 -0.70
CA GLU A 124 24.65 -1.89 -1.40
C GLU A 124 25.19 -2.54 -2.68
N GLU A 125 25.45 -3.86 -2.64
CA GLU A 125 26.02 -4.63 -3.74
C GLU A 125 25.11 -4.75 -4.96
N THR A 126 23.81 -4.76 -4.71
CA THR A 126 22.78 -4.95 -5.75
C THR A 126 22.07 -3.66 -6.13
N MET A 127 22.63 -2.51 -5.70
CA MET A 127 22.05 -1.20 -6.00
C MET A 127 21.96 -0.98 -7.51
N PRO A 128 20.76 -0.75 -8.07
CA PRO A 128 20.57 -0.48 -9.49
C PRO A 128 21.39 0.72 -9.96
N GLN A 129 21.83 0.68 -11.19
CA GLN A 129 22.40 1.88 -11.82
C GLN A 129 21.27 2.85 -12.16
N ALA A 130 21.07 3.83 -11.30
CA ALA A 130 20.11 4.90 -11.57
C ALA A 130 20.74 5.91 -12.53
N VAL A 131 20.43 5.78 -13.80
CA VAL A 131 20.94 6.68 -14.84
C VAL A 131 20.60 8.13 -14.49
N ASN A 132 21.64 8.96 -14.34
CA ASN A 132 21.54 10.40 -14.04
C ASN A 132 21.00 10.77 -12.65
N SER A 133 20.83 9.86 -11.71
CA SER A 133 20.46 10.24 -10.34
C SER A 133 21.61 10.05 -9.36
N LYS A 134 21.88 11.06 -8.53
CA LYS A 134 22.89 11.00 -7.46
C LYS A 134 22.37 10.26 -6.22
N ILE A 135 21.07 10.26 -6.04
CA ILE A 135 20.38 9.64 -4.92
C ILE A 135 19.37 8.64 -5.43
N MET A 136 19.29 7.52 -4.76
CA MET A 136 18.19 6.55 -4.91
C MET A 136 17.44 6.36 -3.60
N ILE A 137 16.13 6.37 -3.68
CA ILE A 137 15.23 6.00 -2.60
C ILE A 137 14.56 4.69 -2.98
N GLY A 138 14.70 3.70 -2.13
CA GLY A 138 13.97 2.44 -2.18
C GLY A 138 13.37 2.13 -0.83
N GLY A 139 12.63 1.05 -0.71
CA GLY A 139 12.05 0.69 0.58
C GLY A 139 11.29 -0.61 0.58
N ALA A 140 10.77 -0.94 1.75
CA ALA A 140 9.99 -2.14 2.01
C ALA A 140 8.64 -1.79 2.65
N ILE A 141 7.62 -2.55 2.28
CA ILE A 141 6.36 -2.62 2.99
C ILE A 141 6.49 -3.75 4.01
N GLU A 142 6.59 -3.42 5.29
CA GLU A 142 6.71 -4.40 6.37
C GLU A 142 5.34 -4.82 6.92
N GLU A 143 4.38 -3.88 6.89
CA GLU A 143 2.99 -4.11 7.26
C GLU A 143 2.06 -3.28 6.38
N MET A 144 0.99 -3.89 5.93
CA MET A 144 -0.14 -3.23 5.27
C MET A 144 -1.35 -4.11 5.48
N GLU A 145 -2.29 -3.63 6.28
CA GLU A 145 -3.53 -4.35 6.55
C GLU A 145 -4.70 -3.38 6.63
N ILE A 146 -5.67 -3.57 5.75
CA ILE A 146 -6.96 -2.88 5.77
C ILE A 146 -7.96 -3.84 6.37
N THR A 147 -8.57 -3.49 7.49
CA THR A 147 -9.61 -4.29 8.13
C THR A 147 -10.90 -3.49 8.19
N CYS A 148 -12.00 -4.09 7.73
CA CYS A 148 -13.33 -3.59 8.01
C CYS A 148 -14.10 -4.64 8.79
N ARG A 149 -14.52 -4.31 10.01
CA ARG A 149 -15.42 -5.13 10.80
C ARG A 149 -16.84 -4.61 10.60
N ARG A 150 -17.67 -5.45 9.98
CA ARG A 150 -19.09 -5.14 9.78
C ARG A 150 -19.86 -5.50 11.04
N ASP A 151 -20.42 -4.49 11.69
CA ASP A 151 -21.17 -4.63 12.93
C ASP A 151 -22.39 -3.70 12.93
N PHE A 152 -23.15 -3.71 13.99
CA PHE A 152 -24.30 -2.82 14.21
C PHE A 152 -24.06 -2.03 15.52
N PRO A 153 -24.29 -0.73 15.54
CA PRO A 153 -24.87 0.11 14.49
C PRO A 153 -23.87 0.62 13.44
N THR A 154 -22.57 0.41 13.64
CA THR A 154 -21.51 0.96 12.77
C THR A 154 -20.55 -0.11 12.29
N ASN A 155 -19.94 0.13 11.14
CA ASN A 155 -18.80 -0.64 10.64
C ASN A 155 -17.52 0.05 11.07
N ALA A 156 -16.57 -0.70 11.62
CA ALA A 156 -15.27 -0.19 12.04
C ALA A 156 -14.22 -0.48 10.96
N TYR A 157 -13.60 0.55 10.45
CA TYR A 157 -12.52 0.50 9.48
C TYR A 157 -11.20 0.79 10.19
N THR A 158 -10.19 -0.02 9.95
CA THR A 158 -8.83 0.21 10.48
C THR A 158 -7.83 -0.10 9.38
N THR A 159 -6.88 0.80 9.16
CA THR A 159 -5.76 0.56 8.26
C THR A 159 -4.47 0.72 9.04
N LYS A 160 -3.59 -0.28 8.93
CA LYS A 160 -2.24 -0.26 9.50
C LYS A 160 -1.23 -0.31 8.38
N MET A 161 -0.19 0.50 8.47
CA MET A 161 0.90 0.54 7.51
C MET A 161 2.23 0.75 8.22
N ARG A 162 3.23 -0.06 7.88
CA ARG A 162 4.62 0.13 8.30
C ARG A 162 5.50 0.10 7.06
N LEU A 163 6.22 1.22 6.87
CA LEU A 163 7.13 1.40 5.75
C LEU A 163 8.54 1.64 6.25
N THR A 164 9.50 1.01 5.61
CA THR A 164 10.93 1.33 5.78
C THR A 164 11.46 1.88 4.47
N ILE A 165 12.15 3.02 4.53
CA ILE A 165 12.87 3.56 3.37
C ILE A 165 14.38 3.51 3.58
N TYR A 166 15.08 3.43 2.46
CA TYR A 166 16.52 3.51 2.34
C TYR A 166 16.88 4.64 1.40
N LEU A 167 17.74 5.53 1.86
CA LEU A 167 18.36 6.56 1.05
C LEU A 167 19.78 6.09 0.70
N ALA A 168 20.10 6.06 -0.57
CA ALA A 168 21.41 5.62 -1.04
C ALA A 168 22.07 6.65 -1.96
N ASP A 169 23.39 6.76 -1.84
CA ASP A 169 24.27 7.45 -2.77
C ASP A 169 24.58 6.47 -3.92
N THR A 170 24.14 6.81 -5.12
CA THR A 170 24.29 5.93 -6.30
C THR A 170 25.71 5.97 -6.85
N VAL A 171 26.45 7.07 -6.62
CA VAL A 171 27.83 7.25 -7.09
C VAL A 171 28.77 6.37 -6.26
N ASN A 172 28.64 6.42 -4.94
CA ASN A 172 29.47 5.66 -4.02
C ASN A 172 28.91 4.28 -3.69
N LYS A 173 27.72 3.93 -4.20
CA LYS A 173 27.00 2.69 -3.92
C LYS A 173 26.84 2.41 -2.42
N LYS A 174 26.45 3.43 -1.66
CA LYS A 174 26.37 3.35 -0.20
C LYS A 174 25.00 3.74 0.32
N ILE A 175 24.46 2.95 1.25
CA ILE A 175 23.27 3.33 2.00
C ILE A 175 23.65 4.39 3.03
N LEU A 176 22.99 5.55 2.95
CA LEU A 176 23.27 6.70 3.79
C LEU A 176 22.34 6.82 4.97
N HIS A 177 21.11 6.36 4.81
CA HIS A 177 20.10 6.47 5.86
C HIS A 177 19.02 5.39 5.68
N ARG A 178 18.50 4.94 6.81
CA ARG A 178 17.32 4.06 6.90
C ARG A 178 16.34 4.66 7.88
N ALA A 179 15.07 4.71 7.51
CA ALA A 179 14.00 5.18 8.39
C ALA A 179 12.78 4.26 8.28
N THR A 180 12.19 3.95 9.42
CA THR A 180 10.93 3.20 9.52
C THR A 180 9.87 4.09 10.15
N VAL A 181 8.65 4.00 9.64
CA VAL A 181 7.48 4.69 10.17
C VAL A 181 6.28 3.77 10.21
N GLU A 182 5.37 4.09 11.09
CA GLU A 182 4.08 3.42 11.23
C GLU A 182 2.96 4.45 11.10
N SER A 183 1.89 4.03 10.45
CA SER A 183 0.63 4.76 10.36
C SER A 183 -0.51 3.83 10.72
N THR A 184 -1.44 4.33 11.50
CA THR A 184 -2.70 3.64 11.81
C THR A 184 -3.83 4.65 11.70
N THR A 185 -4.82 4.32 10.89
CA THR A 185 -6.05 5.10 10.78
C THR A 185 -7.24 4.26 11.20
N SER A 186 -8.27 4.91 11.75
CA SER A 186 -9.52 4.26 12.10
C SER A 186 -10.69 5.18 11.80
N LEU A 187 -11.81 4.57 11.41
CA LEU A 187 -13.06 5.26 11.11
C LEU A 187 -14.23 4.35 11.48
N GLU A 188 -15.24 4.90 12.12
CA GLU A 188 -16.53 4.23 12.28
C GLU A 188 -17.57 4.88 11.36
N HIS A 189 -18.38 4.06 10.69
CA HIS A 189 -19.42 4.55 9.82
C HIS A 189 -20.62 3.59 9.73
N VAL A 190 -21.82 4.14 9.63
CA VAL A 190 -23.07 3.37 9.60
C VAL A 190 -23.22 2.48 8.35
N SER A 191 -22.69 2.92 7.20
CA SER A 191 -22.75 2.16 5.94
C SER A 191 -21.40 1.59 5.57
N PHE A 192 -21.39 0.35 5.06
CA PHE A 192 -20.22 -0.28 4.46
C PHE A 192 -20.00 0.25 3.03
N SER A 193 -18.73 0.46 2.65
CA SER A 193 -18.34 0.81 1.29
C SER A 193 -16.88 0.46 1.03
N GLU A 194 -16.56 -0.10 -0.15
CA GLU A 194 -15.20 -0.34 -0.62
C GLU A 194 -14.43 0.96 -0.81
N ASP A 195 -15.08 2.02 -1.31
CA ASP A 195 -14.48 3.34 -1.49
C ASP A 195 -14.00 3.92 -0.16
N ARG A 196 -14.73 3.64 0.92
CA ARG A 196 -14.35 4.08 2.25
C ARG A 196 -13.12 3.34 2.80
N MET A 197 -12.99 2.04 2.47
CA MET A 197 -11.77 1.29 2.76
C MET A 197 -10.59 1.84 1.96
N GLY A 198 -10.77 2.13 0.68
CA GLY A 198 -9.77 2.76 -0.16
C GLY A 198 -9.33 4.11 0.39
N TYR A 199 -10.27 4.97 0.75
CA TYR A 199 -9.98 6.27 1.36
C TYR A 199 -9.16 6.16 2.67
N GLN A 200 -9.48 5.18 3.53
CA GLN A 200 -8.68 4.94 4.74
C GLN A 200 -7.27 4.43 4.41
N ALA A 201 -7.13 3.64 3.36
CA ALA A 201 -5.81 3.20 2.87
C ALA A 201 -4.98 4.38 2.34
N ASP A 202 -5.63 5.30 1.60
CA ASP A 202 -4.98 6.51 1.07
C ASP A 202 -4.49 7.44 2.19
N ILE A 203 -5.32 7.64 3.22
CA ILE A 203 -4.92 8.42 4.41
C ILE A 203 -3.73 7.77 5.11
N ALA A 204 -3.78 6.45 5.35
CA ALA A 204 -2.69 5.75 6.03
C ALA A 204 -1.39 5.77 5.22
N LEU A 205 -1.49 5.64 3.89
CA LEU A 205 -0.35 5.74 3.00
C LEU A 205 0.24 7.16 3.00
N GLY A 206 -0.61 8.17 2.92
CA GLY A 206 -0.20 9.58 2.97
C GLY A 206 0.52 9.91 4.28
N ASP A 207 -0.08 9.58 5.41
CA ASP A 207 0.49 9.80 6.74
C ASP A 207 1.84 9.07 6.90
N ALA A 208 1.95 7.82 6.42
CA ALA A 208 3.21 7.10 6.47
C ALA A 208 4.29 7.77 5.61
N ILE A 209 3.96 8.22 4.39
CA ILE A 209 4.91 8.91 3.50
C ILE A 209 5.33 10.24 4.11
N GLU A 210 4.40 11.04 4.60
CA GLU A 210 4.71 12.35 5.19
C GLU A 210 5.60 12.20 6.43
N LYS A 211 5.30 11.27 7.33
CA LYS A 211 6.12 10.95 8.51
C LYS A 211 7.55 10.53 8.17
N LEU A 212 7.77 9.84 7.03
CA LEU A 212 9.12 9.48 6.59
C LEU A 212 9.97 10.73 6.37
N PHE A 213 9.39 11.75 5.75
CA PHE A 213 10.09 12.98 5.37
C PHE A 213 10.02 14.10 6.43
N GLU A 214 9.21 13.95 7.49
CA GLU A 214 9.26 14.82 8.66
C GLU A 214 10.56 14.71 9.44
N LYS A 215 11.29 13.59 9.29
CA LYS A 215 12.58 13.40 9.95
C LYS A 215 13.65 14.30 9.31
N ARG A 216 14.11 15.31 10.05
CA ARG A 216 15.11 16.27 9.57
C ARG A 216 16.41 15.63 9.08
N GLU A 217 16.81 14.51 9.68
CA GLU A 217 18.01 13.76 9.29
C GLU A 217 17.94 13.28 7.84
N LEU A 218 16.80 12.77 7.40
CA LEU A 218 16.59 12.35 6.02
C LEU A 218 16.72 13.53 5.06
N ALA A 219 16.06 14.65 5.36
CA ALA A 219 16.15 15.87 4.56
C ALA A 219 17.58 16.43 4.50
N GLN A 220 18.31 16.36 5.61
CA GLN A 220 19.72 16.75 5.69
C GLN A 220 20.59 15.88 4.77
N LYS A 221 20.44 14.57 4.83
CA LYS A 221 21.20 13.62 3.98
C LYS A 221 20.92 13.82 2.49
N ILE A 222 19.65 14.06 2.12
CA ILE A 222 19.30 14.40 0.74
C ILE A 222 20.07 15.63 0.28
N ARG A 223 20.06 16.72 1.06
CA ARG A 223 20.77 17.97 0.71
C ARG A 223 22.30 17.80 0.68
N GLU A 224 22.88 17.07 1.62
CA GLU A 224 24.32 16.80 1.66
C GLU A 224 24.82 16.12 0.38
N VAL A 225 24.06 15.19 -0.17
CA VAL A 225 24.46 14.46 -1.40
C VAL A 225 24.17 15.28 -2.66
N LEU A 226 23.00 15.90 -2.74
CA LEU A 226 22.65 16.70 -3.92
C LEU A 226 23.42 18.01 -4.01
N GLY A 227 23.91 18.55 -2.89
CA GLY A 227 24.71 19.77 -2.82
C GLY A 227 26.19 19.59 -3.22
N ARG A 228 26.65 18.32 -3.34
CA ARG A 228 28.00 17.96 -3.85
C ARG A 228 28.00 17.99 -5.39
#